data_1b1576aa89065353affda1d006aa4e1d
#
_entry.id   1b1576aa89065353affda1d006aa4e1d
#
_cell.length_a   1.000
_cell.length_b   1.000
_cell.length_c   1.000
_cell.angle_alpha   90.00
_cell.angle_beta   90.00
_cell.angle_gamma   90.00
#
_symmetry.space_group_name_H-M   'P 1'
#
loop_
_entity.id
_entity.type
_entity.pdbx_description
1 polymer ?
#
loop_
_entity_poly.entity_id
_entity_poly.type
_entity_poly.pdbx_seq_one_letter_code
_entity_poly.pdbx_strand_id
1 'polypeptide(L)'
;VALLGLEDQADRSCHSFSITGKPENVADIHREIDLFCQQNGIPRNKGVLLAIAFEEAALNIINHNEHVSMIDICLLLEEGSLIVRIRDDGAPFDPLAFVDDEDILQMNNIRLLERLTDQKTYTRIMNMNNTVLSIRLEAAENDGANDGTC
;
A
#
# COMPACT_ATOMS: atom_id res chain seq x y z
N VAL A 1 1.80 -26.35 20.18
CA VAL A 1 2.28 -24.98 19.99
C VAL A 1 2.32 -24.62 18.52
N ALA A 2 2.83 -25.51 17.66
CA ALA A 2 2.84 -25.30 16.21
C ALA A 2 1.42 -25.25 15.60
N LEU A 3 0.48 -25.96 16.17
CA LEU A 3 -0.92 -25.97 15.73
C LEU A 3 -1.64 -24.65 16.01
N LEU A 4 -1.34 -23.99 17.12
CA LEU A 4 -1.90 -22.69 17.46
C LEU A 4 -1.42 -21.59 16.51
N GLY A 5 -0.16 -21.67 16.07
CA GLY A 5 0.37 -20.73 15.06
C GLY A 5 -0.25 -20.90 13.69
N LEU A 6 -0.68 -22.11 13.33
CA LEU A 6 -1.35 -22.38 12.06
C LEU A 6 -2.81 -21.90 12.05
N GLU A 7 -3.50 -21.97 13.17
CA GLU A 7 -4.85 -21.45 13.30
C GLU A 7 -4.90 -19.92 13.18
N ASP A 8 -3.96 -19.23 13.81
CA ASP A 8 -3.85 -17.77 13.69
C ASP A 8 -3.52 -17.31 12.26
N GLN A 9 -2.82 -18.12 11.48
CA GLN A 9 -2.49 -17.82 10.09
C GLN A 9 -3.66 -18.02 9.13
N ALA A 10 -4.68 -18.80 9.49
CA ALA A 10 -5.84 -19.06 8.64
C ALA A 10 -6.67 -17.80 8.37
N ASP A 11 -6.69 -16.84 9.29
CA ASP A 11 -7.43 -15.60 9.18
C ASP A 11 -6.60 -14.45 8.59
N ARG A 12 -5.36 -14.73 8.20
CA ARG A 12 -4.44 -13.72 7.63
C ARG A 12 -4.04 -14.09 6.22
N SER A 13 -4.22 -13.15 5.31
CA SER A 13 -3.74 -13.29 3.94
C SER A 13 -2.55 -12.35 3.73
N CYS A 14 -1.42 -12.90 3.33
CA CYS A 14 -0.18 -12.17 3.14
C CYS A 14 0.38 -12.39 1.74
N HIS A 15 0.83 -11.33 1.10
CA HIS A 15 1.47 -11.39 -0.21
C HIS A 15 2.62 -10.39 -0.27
N SER A 16 3.79 -10.85 -0.69
CA SER A 16 4.98 -10.02 -0.85
C SER A 16 5.51 -10.13 -2.26
N PHE A 17 5.92 -9.00 -2.81
CA PHE A 17 6.57 -8.94 -4.12
C PHE A 17 7.56 -7.79 -4.16
N SER A 18 8.46 -7.84 -5.15
CA SER A 18 9.49 -6.81 -5.35
C SER A 18 9.46 -6.34 -6.78
N ILE A 19 9.73 -5.05 -6.96
CA ILE A 19 9.99 -4.47 -8.29
C ILE A 19 11.38 -3.86 -8.31
N THR A 20 11.99 -3.78 -9.48
CA THR A 20 13.26 -3.06 -9.65
C THR A 20 13.00 -1.54 -9.65
N GLY A 21 14.05 -0.76 -9.38
CA GLY A 21 13.95 0.71 -9.36
C GLY A 21 13.80 1.37 -10.74
N LYS A 22 13.16 0.70 -11.69
CA LYS A 22 12.93 1.21 -13.04
C LYS A 22 11.46 1.59 -13.22
N PRO A 23 11.17 2.79 -13.80
CA PRO A 23 9.78 3.23 -13.99
C PRO A 23 8.89 2.26 -14.78
N GLU A 24 9.45 1.54 -15.75
CA GLU A 24 8.73 0.57 -16.56
C GLU A 24 8.18 -0.61 -15.77
N ASN A 25 8.75 -0.90 -14.59
CA ASN A 25 8.31 -2.02 -13.75
C ASN A 25 7.22 -1.64 -12.74
N VAL A 26 6.87 -0.37 -12.65
CA VAL A 26 5.82 0.10 -11.74
C VAL A 26 4.44 -0.49 -12.08
N ALA A 27 4.19 -0.79 -13.35
CA ALA A 27 2.96 -1.45 -13.78
C ALA A 27 2.76 -2.84 -13.15
N ASP A 28 3.83 -3.50 -12.71
CA ASP A 28 3.74 -4.77 -11.99
C ASP A 28 3.02 -4.62 -10.65
N ILE A 29 3.11 -3.47 -10.02
CA ILE A 29 2.39 -3.16 -8.77
C ILE A 29 0.88 -3.28 -8.98
N HIS A 30 0.37 -2.70 -10.09
CA HIS A 30 -1.04 -2.76 -10.41
C HIS A 30 -1.53 -4.20 -10.51
N ARG A 31 -0.80 -5.02 -11.26
CA ARG A 31 -1.14 -6.43 -11.45
C ARG A 31 -1.13 -7.21 -10.13
N GLU A 32 -0.12 -7.01 -9.30
CA GLU A 32 0.01 -7.72 -8.03
C GLU A 32 -1.07 -7.31 -7.02
N ILE A 33 -1.40 -6.03 -6.95
CA ILE A 33 -2.45 -5.53 -6.08
C ILE A 33 -3.83 -5.99 -6.56
N ASP A 34 -4.09 -5.93 -7.87
CA ASP A 34 -5.35 -6.39 -8.44
C ASP A 34 -5.58 -7.88 -8.15
N LEU A 35 -4.56 -8.70 -8.35
CA LEU A 35 -4.60 -10.13 -8.06
C LEU A 35 -4.87 -10.39 -6.57
N PHE A 36 -4.17 -9.71 -5.68
CA PHE A 36 -4.38 -9.84 -4.24
C PHE A 36 -5.80 -9.46 -3.84
N CYS A 37 -6.32 -8.37 -4.38
CA CYS A 37 -7.67 -7.92 -4.10
C CYS A 37 -8.72 -8.92 -4.58
N GLN A 38 -8.56 -9.47 -5.78
CA GLN A 38 -9.45 -10.51 -6.30
C GLN A 38 -9.46 -11.76 -5.42
N GLN A 39 -8.28 -12.20 -5.00
CA GLN A 39 -8.13 -13.40 -4.16
C GLN A 39 -8.73 -13.24 -2.77
N ASN A 40 -8.85 -12.01 -2.29
CA ASN A 40 -9.29 -11.72 -0.92
C ASN A 40 -10.67 -11.04 -0.85
N GLY A 41 -11.39 -10.97 -1.98
CA GLY A 41 -12.74 -10.41 -2.00
C GLY A 41 -12.80 -8.91 -1.79
N ILE A 42 -11.71 -8.19 -2.01
CA ILE A 42 -11.70 -6.72 -1.94
C ILE A 42 -12.41 -6.18 -3.18
N PRO A 43 -13.39 -5.26 -3.02
CA PRO A 43 -14.13 -4.72 -4.16
C PRO A 43 -13.19 -4.11 -5.21
N ARG A 44 -13.51 -4.34 -6.49
CA ARG A 44 -12.67 -3.93 -7.61
C ARG A 44 -12.38 -2.42 -7.63
N ASN A 45 -13.37 -1.60 -7.30
CA ASN A 45 -13.19 -0.15 -7.24
C ASN A 45 -12.13 0.26 -6.21
N LYS A 46 -12.12 -0.39 -5.04
CA LYS A 46 -11.09 -0.16 -4.02
C LYS A 46 -9.72 -0.65 -4.49
N GLY A 47 -9.68 -1.83 -5.11
CA GLY A 47 -8.43 -2.40 -5.64
C GLY A 47 -7.76 -1.50 -6.68
N VAL A 48 -8.53 -0.94 -7.60
CA VAL A 48 -8.03 -0.02 -8.63
C VAL A 48 -7.46 1.26 -7.99
N LEU A 49 -8.18 1.84 -7.03
CA LEU A 49 -7.70 3.03 -6.33
C LEU A 49 -6.41 2.78 -5.56
N LEU A 50 -6.31 1.64 -4.88
CA LEU A 50 -5.10 1.24 -4.16
C LEU A 50 -3.93 1.05 -5.14
N ALA A 51 -4.16 0.38 -6.26
CA ALA A 51 -3.12 0.15 -7.25
C ALA A 51 -2.57 1.46 -7.81
N ILE A 52 -3.43 2.40 -8.19
CA ILE A 52 -3.02 3.72 -8.67
C ILE A 52 -2.21 4.46 -7.62
N ALA A 53 -2.67 4.47 -6.38
CA ALA A 53 -1.99 5.17 -5.29
C ALA A 53 -0.61 4.60 -4.99
N PHE A 54 -0.47 3.27 -4.99
CA PHE A 54 0.83 2.63 -4.76
C PHE A 54 1.78 2.76 -5.94
N GLU A 55 1.28 2.78 -7.17
CA GLU A 55 2.09 3.12 -8.35
C GLU A 55 2.71 4.51 -8.21
N GLU A 56 1.93 5.50 -7.79
CA GLU A 56 2.43 6.86 -7.57
C GLU A 56 3.47 6.92 -6.45
N ALA A 57 3.24 6.21 -5.35
CA ALA A 57 4.22 6.14 -4.26
C ALA A 57 5.54 5.54 -4.75
N ALA A 58 5.49 4.49 -5.54
CA ALA A 58 6.67 3.87 -6.12
C ALA A 58 7.38 4.79 -7.13
N LEU A 59 6.63 5.48 -7.97
CA LEU A 59 7.19 6.48 -8.90
C LEU A 59 7.88 7.62 -8.16
N ASN A 60 7.31 8.08 -7.05
CA ASN A 60 7.96 9.08 -6.20
C ASN A 60 9.32 8.58 -5.69
N ILE A 61 9.37 7.34 -5.22
CA ILE A 61 10.63 6.73 -4.76
C ILE A 61 11.65 6.70 -5.90
N ILE A 62 11.26 6.22 -7.08
CA ILE A 62 12.15 6.06 -8.23
C ILE A 62 12.64 7.41 -8.75
N ASN A 63 11.74 8.38 -8.89
CA ASN A 63 12.05 9.67 -9.50
C ASN A 63 12.90 10.57 -8.61
N HIS A 64 12.86 10.37 -7.29
CA HIS A 64 13.57 11.21 -6.33
C HIS A 64 14.76 10.52 -5.69
N ASN A 65 15.09 9.31 -6.12
CA ASN A 65 16.22 8.54 -5.65
C ASN A 65 16.99 7.91 -6.80
N GLU A 66 18.15 8.48 -7.11
CA GLU A 66 18.99 8.00 -8.23
C GLU A 66 19.54 6.58 -8.04
N HIS A 67 19.52 6.06 -6.82
CA HIS A 67 20.17 4.80 -6.47
C HIS A 67 19.22 3.73 -5.94
N VAL A 68 17.93 3.85 -6.20
CA VAL A 68 16.98 2.78 -5.84
C VAL A 68 17.16 1.61 -6.80
N SER A 69 17.53 0.46 -6.27
CA SER A 69 17.64 -0.77 -7.06
C SER A 69 16.40 -1.66 -6.90
N MET A 70 15.71 -1.56 -5.76
CA MET A 70 14.61 -2.45 -5.42
C MET A 70 13.58 -1.77 -4.53
N ILE A 71 12.32 -2.05 -4.78
CA ILE A 71 11.20 -1.68 -3.92
C ILE A 71 10.44 -2.97 -3.55
N ASP A 72 10.42 -3.29 -2.26
CA ASP A 72 9.68 -4.42 -1.72
C ASP A 72 8.32 -3.94 -1.20
N ILE A 73 7.26 -4.63 -1.60
CA ILE A 73 5.91 -4.36 -1.12
C ILE A 73 5.36 -5.62 -0.46
N CYS A 74 4.88 -5.47 0.76
CA CYS A 74 4.24 -6.54 1.51
C CYS A 74 2.81 -6.12 1.84
N LEU A 75 1.85 -6.93 1.43
CA LEU A 75 0.42 -6.75 1.68
C LEU A 75 -0.03 -7.76 2.73
N LEU A 76 -0.66 -7.29 3.79
CA LEU A 76 -1.22 -8.14 4.84
C LEU A 76 -2.66 -7.72 5.10
N LEU A 77 -3.60 -8.64 4.86
CA LEU A 77 -4.99 -8.43 5.21
C LEU A 77 -5.26 -9.03 6.57
N GLU A 78 -5.72 -8.23 7.52
CA GLU A 78 -5.95 -8.61 8.89
C GLU A 78 -7.15 -7.84 9.46
N GLU A 79 -8.18 -8.56 9.88
CA GLU A 79 -9.36 -8.01 10.56
C GLU A 79 -10.01 -6.81 9.83
N GLY A 80 -10.20 -6.93 8.51
CA GLY A 80 -10.83 -5.88 7.71
C GLY A 80 -9.94 -4.68 7.40
N SER A 81 -8.67 -4.74 7.77
CA SER A 81 -7.66 -3.73 7.45
C SER A 81 -6.59 -4.31 6.55
N LEU A 82 -6.16 -3.50 5.59
CA LEU A 82 -5.00 -3.82 4.76
C LEU A 82 -3.78 -3.10 5.32
N ILE A 83 -2.79 -3.87 5.74
CA ILE A 83 -1.50 -3.35 6.19
C ILE A 83 -0.52 -3.48 5.03
N VAL A 84 0.08 -2.37 4.64
CA VAL A 84 1.03 -2.32 3.53
C VAL A 84 2.36 -1.82 4.04
N ARG A 85 3.42 -2.56 3.74
CA ARG A 85 4.79 -2.13 3.98
C ARG A 85 5.47 -1.91 2.63
N ILE A 86 6.03 -0.72 2.46
CA ILE A 86 6.84 -0.36 1.30
C ILE A 86 8.26 -0.15 1.80
N ARG A 87 9.21 -0.87 1.24
CA ARG A 87 10.61 -0.80 1.65
C ARG A 87 11.50 -0.61 0.43
N ASP A 88 12.42 0.33 0.48
CA ASP A 88 13.36 0.59 -0.60
C ASP A 88 14.77 0.87 -0.07
N ASP A 89 15.76 0.68 -0.92
CA ASP A 89 17.18 0.84 -0.63
C ASP A 89 17.75 2.21 -1.05
N GLY A 90 16.89 3.17 -1.33
CA GLY A 90 17.29 4.52 -1.73
C GLY A 90 17.75 5.41 -0.58
N ALA A 91 18.04 6.66 -0.89
CA ALA A 91 18.34 7.69 0.10
C ALA A 91 17.11 7.95 0.99
N PRO A 92 17.28 8.57 2.18
CA PRO A 92 16.15 8.89 3.06
C PRO A 92 15.05 9.66 2.31
N PHE A 93 13.86 9.07 2.23
CA PHE A 93 12.74 9.64 1.48
C PHE A 93 11.43 9.00 1.91
N ASP A 94 10.46 9.83 2.33
CA ASP A 94 9.10 9.39 2.63
C ASP A 94 8.23 9.60 1.38
N PRO A 95 7.79 8.52 0.69
CA PRO A 95 7.07 8.64 -0.58
C PRO A 95 5.70 9.29 -0.46
N LEU A 96 5.14 9.36 0.74
CA LEU A 96 3.82 9.96 0.96
C LEU A 96 3.88 11.41 1.42
N ALA A 97 5.01 11.85 1.94
CA ALA A 97 5.20 13.25 2.35
C ALA A 97 5.56 14.15 1.16
N PHE A 98 6.08 13.56 0.08
CA PHE A 98 6.51 14.30 -1.09
C PHE A 98 5.43 14.32 -2.16
N VAL A 99 5.07 15.52 -2.60
CA VAL A 99 4.18 15.76 -3.74
C VAL A 99 4.83 16.83 -4.60
N ASP A 100 4.92 16.57 -5.90
CA ASP A 100 5.37 17.58 -6.85
C ASP A 100 4.23 18.59 -7.08
N ASP A 101 4.44 19.83 -6.70
CA ASP A 101 3.43 20.88 -6.83
C ASP A 101 3.01 21.15 -8.27
N GLU A 102 3.83 20.77 -9.23
CA GLU A 102 3.53 20.93 -10.66
C GLU A 102 2.63 19.81 -11.22
N ASP A 103 2.55 18.66 -10.53
CA ASP A 103 1.75 17.53 -10.97
C ASP A 103 0.48 17.36 -10.12
N ILE A 104 -0.62 17.95 -10.62
CA ILE A 104 -1.93 17.89 -9.93
C ILE A 104 -2.45 16.45 -9.84
N LEU A 105 -2.20 15.61 -10.84
CA LEU A 105 -2.67 14.22 -10.84
C LEU A 105 -1.94 13.40 -9.78
N GLN A 106 -0.63 13.52 -9.70
CA GLN A 106 0.18 12.89 -8.66
C GLN A 106 -0.28 13.32 -7.27
N MET A 107 -0.48 14.62 -7.07
CA MET A 107 -0.98 15.16 -5.81
C MET A 107 -2.31 14.53 -5.40
N ASN A 108 -3.22 14.36 -6.35
CA ASN A 108 -4.52 13.76 -6.08
C ASN A 108 -4.41 12.28 -5.69
N ASN A 109 -3.53 11.53 -6.35
CA ASN A 109 -3.33 10.11 -6.05
C ASN A 109 -2.70 9.90 -4.66
N ILE A 110 -1.71 10.70 -4.30
CA ILE A 110 -1.10 10.65 -2.96
C ILE A 110 -2.10 11.07 -1.88
N ARG A 111 -2.88 12.12 -2.11
CA ARG A 111 -3.93 12.54 -1.17
C ARG A 111 -5.03 11.49 -1.01
N LEU A 112 -5.36 10.79 -2.09
CA LEU A 112 -6.29 9.67 -2.01
C LEU A 112 -5.76 8.58 -1.08
N LEU A 113 -4.49 8.21 -1.23
CA LEU A 113 -3.86 7.23 -0.35
C LEU A 113 -3.85 7.70 1.10
N GLU A 114 -3.54 8.97 1.35
CA GLU A 114 -3.59 9.54 2.70
C GLU A 114 -5.00 9.46 3.32
N ARG A 115 -6.04 9.72 2.55
CA ARG A 115 -7.43 9.64 3.03
C ARG A 115 -7.85 8.21 3.37
N LEU A 116 -7.34 7.23 2.62
CA LEU A 116 -7.64 5.82 2.86
C LEU A 116 -6.84 5.24 4.03
N THR A 117 -5.81 5.94 4.47
CA THR A 117 -4.86 5.46 5.48
C THR A 117 -5.28 5.93 6.88
N ASP A 118 -5.50 4.99 7.78
CA ASP A 118 -5.77 5.29 9.20
C ASP A 118 -4.49 5.62 9.96
N GLN A 119 -3.42 4.89 9.68
CA GLN A 119 -2.13 5.05 10.34
C GLN A 119 -1.01 4.96 9.33
N LYS A 120 -0.01 5.81 9.49
CA LYS A 120 1.18 5.83 8.66
C LYS A 120 2.42 5.96 9.54
N THR A 121 3.43 5.15 9.26
CA THR A 121 4.73 5.23 9.92
C THR A 121 5.82 5.18 8.87
N TYR A 122 6.72 6.14 8.92
CA TYR A 122 7.96 6.13 8.14
C TYR A 122 9.15 5.99 9.08
N THR A 123 10.02 5.04 8.79
CA THR A 123 11.26 4.83 9.55
C THR A 123 12.38 4.49 8.59
N ARG A 124 13.61 4.70 9.03
CA ARG A 124 14.78 4.27 8.31
C ARG A 124 15.55 3.28 9.17
N ILE A 125 15.65 2.05 8.67
CA ILE A 125 16.27 0.93 9.39
C ILE A 125 17.27 0.27 8.46
N MET A 126 18.52 0.10 8.92
CA MET A 126 19.58 -0.57 8.17
C MET A 126 19.79 0.01 6.76
N ASN A 127 19.79 1.33 6.66
CA ASN A 127 19.92 2.07 5.40
C ASN A 127 18.78 1.80 4.40
N MET A 128 17.65 1.34 4.86
CA MET A 128 16.45 1.17 4.04
C MET A 128 15.32 2.05 4.54
N ASN A 129 14.61 2.66 3.62
CA ASN A 129 13.36 3.34 3.91
C ASN A 129 12.28 2.29 4.16
N ASN A 130 11.46 2.50 5.16
CA ASN A 130 10.40 1.58 5.53
C ASN A 130 9.14 2.39 5.87
N THR A 131 8.14 2.29 5.01
CA THR A 131 6.85 2.95 5.16
C THR A 131 5.78 1.89 5.42
N VAL A 132 5.05 2.03 6.51
CA VAL A 132 3.96 1.12 6.87
C VAL A 132 2.67 1.91 6.92
N LEU A 133 1.64 1.40 6.23
CA LEU A 133 0.31 1.98 6.15
C LEU A 133 -0.72 1.00 6.66
N SER A 134 -1.70 1.48 7.40
CA SER A 134 -2.91 0.71 7.75
C SER A 134 -4.10 1.35 7.08
N ILE A 135 -4.79 0.59 6.24
CA ILE A 135 -5.93 1.04 5.45
C ILE A 135 -7.16 0.23 5.87
N ARG A 136 -8.20 0.92 6.37
CA ARG A 136 -9.44 0.28 6.76
C ARG A 136 -10.32 0.05 5.54
N LEU A 137 -10.71 -1.19 5.29
CA LEU A 137 -11.50 -1.56 4.11
C LEU A 137 -13.01 -1.55 4.35
N GLU A 138 -13.46 -1.74 5.59
CA GLU A 138 -14.87 -1.98 5.93
C GLU A 138 -15.59 -0.79 6.58
N ALA A 139 -14.87 0.26 7.01
CA ALA A 139 -15.45 1.38 7.76
C ALA A 139 -16.59 2.11 7.00
N ALA A 140 -16.50 2.20 5.66
CA ALA A 140 -17.48 2.90 4.84
C ALA A 140 -18.82 2.15 4.72
N GLU A 141 -18.84 0.83 4.88
CA GLU A 141 -20.05 0.01 4.80
C GLU A 141 -20.89 0.07 6.08
N ASN A 142 -20.21 0.16 7.22
CA ASN A 142 -20.89 0.25 8.51
C ASN A 142 -21.60 1.59 8.74
N ASP A 143 -21.03 2.68 8.23
CA ASP A 143 -21.66 4.00 8.35
C ASP A 143 -22.94 4.10 7.50
N GLY A 144 -22.98 3.45 6.36
CA GLY A 144 -24.15 3.39 5.51
C GLY A 144 -25.30 2.56 6.08
N ALA A 145 -24.98 1.51 6.83
CA ALA A 145 -25.98 0.65 7.44
C ALA A 145 -26.68 1.30 8.64
N ASN A 146 -26.00 2.20 9.35
CA ASN A 146 -26.59 2.91 10.50
C ASN A 146 -27.53 4.01 10.08
N ASP A 147 -27.33 4.62 8.93
CA ASP A 147 -28.24 5.66 8.44
C ASP A 147 -29.60 5.10 7.99
N GLY A 148 -29.66 3.84 7.64
CA GLY A 148 -30.88 3.18 7.22
C GLY A 148 -31.82 2.78 8.36
N THR A 149 -31.37 2.82 9.60
CA THR A 149 -32.16 2.41 10.77
C THR A 149 -32.72 3.56 11.56
N CYS A 150 -32.42 4.75 11.17
CA CYS A 150 -33.02 5.97 11.69
C CYS A 150 -34.10 6.49 10.77
#